data_4d32ecc1f2f64064e57f880b7dbc8d13
#
_entry.id   4d32ecc1f2f64064e57f880b7dbc8d13
#
_cell.length_a   1.000
_cell.length_b   1.000
_cell.length_c   1.000
_cell.angle_alpha   90.00
_cell.angle_beta   90.00
_cell.angle_gamma   90.00
#
_symmetry.space_group_name_H-M   'P 1'
#
loop_
_entity.id
_entity.type
_entity.pdbx_description
1 polymer ?
#
loop_
_entity_poly.entity_id
_entity_poly.type
_entity_poly.pdbx_seq_one_letter_code
_entity_poly.pdbx_strand_id
1 'polypeptide(L)'
;LVATTVIEVGVDVPNATLMVIEDADRFGLSQLHQLRGRVGRGRAKSYCILTTHNRNPDTVQRLKALCKTNDGFRIAEEDLRLRGPGDFFGSRQSGLPAFRVADLSFDMELLKQAQQASREWIEQEGTADTPEANALRTRVAALFTRAEGTMN
;
A
#
# COMPACT_ATOMS: atom_id res chain seq x y z
N LEU A 1 8.99 -29.92 2.11
CA LEU A 1 9.84 -28.96 1.41
C LEU A 1 10.19 -27.84 2.39
N VAL A 2 11.46 -27.50 2.51
CA VAL A 2 11.96 -26.35 3.25
C VAL A 2 12.62 -25.44 2.23
N ALA A 3 12.28 -24.15 2.26
CA ALA A 3 12.83 -23.17 1.33
C ALA A 3 12.85 -21.78 1.96
N THR A 4 13.65 -20.89 1.38
CA THR A 4 13.67 -19.46 1.69
C THR A 4 12.66 -18.71 0.82
N THR A 5 12.70 -17.38 0.81
CA THR A 5 11.83 -16.50 0.03
C THR A 5 11.79 -16.76 -1.48
N VAL A 6 12.70 -17.59 -2.01
CA VAL A 6 12.73 -18.00 -3.43
C VAL A 6 11.41 -18.66 -3.88
N ILE A 7 10.64 -19.22 -2.96
CA ILE A 7 9.29 -19.78 -3.24
C ILE A 7 8.29 -18.71 -3.72
N GLU A 8 8.56 -17.44 -3.49
CA GLU A 8 7.71 -16.34 -3.94
C GLU A 8 7.56 -16.33 -5.48
N VAL A 9 8.55 -16.84 -6.20
CA VAL A 9 8.56 -16.88 -7.67
C VAL A 9 8.60 -18.33 -8.19
N GLY A 10 7.53 -18.76 -8.84
CA GLY A 10 7.58 -19.89 -9.77
C GLY A 10 7.50 -21.31 -9.21
N VAL A 11 7.47 -21.53 -7.90
CA VAL A 11 7.29 -22.88 -7.35
C VAL A 11 5.81 -23.10 -7.00
N ASP A 12 5.17 -23.97 -7.78
CA ASP A 12 3.80 -24.42 -7.50
C ASP A 12 3.84 -25.84 -6.91
N VAL A 13 3.21 -26.04 -5.76
CA VAL A 13 3.07 -27.35 -5.14
C VAL A 13 1.58 -27.64 -4.96
N PRO A 14 0.91 -28.13 -6.02
CA PRO A 14 -0.56 -28.23 -6.07
C PRO A 14 -1.18 -29.04 -4.93
N ASN A 15 -0.43 -30.01 -4.39
CA ASN A 15 -0.89 -30.90 -3.32
C ASN A 15 -0.49 -30.40 -1.91
N ALA A 16 0.15 -29.25 -1.79
CA ALA A 16 0.50 -28.71 -0.50
C ALA A 16 -0.76 -28.20 0.23
N THR A 17 -1.03 -28.80 1.37
CA THR A 17 -2.17 -28.44 2.23
C THR A 17 -1.75 -27.69 3.48
N LEU A 18 -0.45 -27.64 3.77
CA LEU A 18 0.10 -26.95 4.92
C LEU A 18 1.30 -26.12 4.50
N MET A 19 1.29 -24.84 4.92
CA MET A 19 2.44 -23.94 4.85
C MET A 19 2.73 -23.39 6.24
N VAL A 20 3.98 -23.39 6.63
CA VAL A 20 4.46 -22.71 7.84
C VAL A 20 5.45 -21.65 7.41
N ILE A 21 5.21 -20.42 7.82
CA ILE A 21 6.09 -19.28 7.58
C ILE A 21 6.71 -18.87 8.91
N GLU A 22 7.98 -19.15 9.06
CA GLU A 22 8.74 -18.77 10.25
C GLU A 22 9.18 -17.30 10.16
N ASP A 23 9.32 -16.65 11.31
CA ASP A 23 9.66 -15.22 11.42
C ASP A 23 8.80 -14.35 10.49
N ALA A 24 7.50 -14.57 10.49
CA ALA A 24 6.56 -13.90 9.57
C ALA A 24 6.57 -12.36 9.69
N ASP A 25 7.07 -11.83 10.80
CA ASP A 25 7.24 -10.40 11.02
C ASP A 25 8.29 -9.75 10.12
N ARG A 26 9.19 -10.53 9.53
CA ARG A 26 10.20 -10.05 8.57
C ARG A 26 9.64 -9.83 7.16
N PHE A 27 8.45 -10.33 6.87
CA PHE A 27 7.82 -10.23 5.57
C PHE A 27 6.81 -9.08 5.51
N GLY A 28 6.65 -8.45 4.35
CA GLY A 28 5.54 -7.55 4.07
C GLY A 28 4.21 -8.30 4.01
N LEU A 29 3.09 -7.62 4.31
CA LEU A 29 1.77 -8.26 4.25
C LEU A 29 1.42 -8.75 2.84
N SER A 30 1.81 -8.03 1.80
CA SER A 30 1.66 -8.44 0.40
C SER A 30 2.42 -9.72 0.09
N GLN A 31 3.67 -9.86 0.57
CA GLN A 31 4.47 -11.08 0.40
C GLN A 31 3.83 -12.27 1.12
N LEU A 32 3.41 -12.07 2.38
CA LEU A 32 2.70 -13.11 3.13
C LEU A 32 1.40 -13.54 2.45
N HIS A 33 0.68 -12.59 1.84
CA HIS A 33 -0.52 -12.87 1.07
C HIS A 33 -0.22 -13.72 -0.18
N GLN A 34 0.84 -13.40 -0.91
CA GLN A 34 1.29 -14.17 -2.06
C GLN A 34 1.73 -15.58 -1.67
N LEU A 35 2.53 -15.70 -0.58
CA LEU A 35 2.96 -17.00 -0.06
C LEU A 35 1.75 -17.85 0.36
N ARG A 36 0.80 -17.28 1.10
CA ARG A 36 -0.44 -17.98 1.48
C ARG A 36 -1.20 -18.48 0.25
N GLY A 37 -1.22 -17.71 -0.83
CA GLY A 37 -1.86 -18.08 -2.10
C GLY A 37 -1.18 -19.25 -2.83
N ARG A 38 -0.02 -19.74 -2.36
CA ARG A 38 0.67 -20.91 -2.92
C ARG A 38 0.15 -22.24 -2.41
N VAL A 39 -0.61 -22.25 -1.32
CA VAL A 39 -1.28 -23.44 -0.80
C VAL A 39 -2.79 -23.33 -1.02
N GLY A 40 -3.48 -24.49 -1.03
CA GLY A 40 -4.92 -24.53 -1.15
C GLY A 40 -5.47 -24.40 -2.57
N ARG A 41 -4.67 -24.66 -3.58
CA ARG A 41 -5.10 -24.68 -4.98
C ARG A 41 -5.82 -25.98 -5.37
N GLY A 42 -5.77 -27.00 -4.50
CA GLY A 42 -6.45 -28.28 -4.67
C GLY A 42 -7.83 -28.30 -4.02
N ARG A 43 -8.44 -29.50 -3.99
CA ARG A 43 -9.75 -29.72 -3.35
C ARG A 43 -9.67 -29.91 -1.83
N ALA A 44 -8.48 -30.13 -1.31
CA ALA A 44 -8.26 -30.36 0.11
C ALA A 44 -8.22 -29.04 0.89
N LYS A 45 -8.73 -29.06 2.13
CA LYS A 45 -8.62 -27.92 3.05
C LYS A 45 -7.14 -27.67 3.34
N SER A 46 -6.73 -26.41 3.27
CA SER A 46 -5.36 -26.00 3.47
C SER A 46 -5.21 -24.98 4.60
N TYR A 47 -4.03 -24.95 5.17
CA TYR A 47 -3.69 -24.10 6.31
C TYR A 47 -2.38 -23.37 6.02
N CYS A 48 -2.31 -22.10 6.42
CA CYS A 48 -1.10 -21.30 6.45
C CYS A 48 -0.87 -20.84 7.90
N ILE A 49 0.23 -21.27 8.48
CA ILE A 49 0.60 -20.95 9.87
C ILE A 49 1.72 -19.92 9.82
N LEU A 50 1.52 -18.80 10.51
CA LEU A 50 2.50 -17.75 10.67
C LEU A 50 3.09 -17.83 12.08
N THR A 51 4.42 -17.90 12.19
CA THR A 51 5.11 -17.85 13.48
C THR A 51 5.92 -16.59 13.61
N THR A 52 6.05 -16.06 14.82
CA THR A 52 6.91 -14.93 15.14
C THR A 52 7.33 -14.96 16.61
N HIS A 53 8.55 -14.56 16.88
CA HIS A 53 9.04 -14.30 18.22
C HIS A 53 8.84 -12.85 18.65
N ASN A 54 8.49 -11.98 17.71
CA ASN A 54 8.26 -10.56 17.96
C ASN A 54 6.88 -10.34 18.59
N ARG A 55 6.87 -9.86 19.83
CA ARG A 55 5.65 -9.61 20.63
C ARG A 55 5.17 -8.16 20.56
N ASN A 56 5.78 -7.32 19.70
CA ASN A 56 5.31 -5.95 19.51
C ASN A 56 3.83 -5.97 19.08
N PRO A 57 2.95 -5.22 19.76
CA PRO A 57 1.52 -5.15 19.43
C PRO A 57 1.22 -4.85 17.97
N ASP A 58 1.97 -3.95 17.35
CA ASP A 58 1.79 -3.56 15.94
C ASP A 58 2.10 -4.73 15.00
N THR A 59 3.18 -5.48 15.29
CA THR A 59 3.52 -6.70 14.56
C THR A 59 2.42 -7.75 14.66
N VAL A 60 1.94 -7.99 15.87
CA VAL A 60 0.86 -8.96 16.11
C VAL A 60 -0.42 -8.53 15.41
N GLN A 61 -0.76 -7.24 15.45
CA GLN A 61 -1.94 -6.70 14.78
C GLN A 61 -1.82 -6.87 13.25
N ARG A 62 -0.66 -6.60 12.69
CA ARG A 62 -0.37 -6.77 11.27
C ARG A 62 -0.56 -8.23 10.82
N LEU A 63 0.01 -9.19 11.52
CA LEU A 63 -0.15 -10.60 11.22
C LEU A 63 -1.60 -11.08 11.40
N LYS A 64 -2.31 -10.58 12.42
CA LYS A 64 -3.74 -10.86 12.63
C LYS A 64 -4.61 -10.33 11.49
N ALA A 65 -4.26 -9.20 10.87
CA ALA A 65 -4.99 -8.68 9.71
C ALA A 65 -4.99 -9.69 8.57
N LEU A 66 -3.83 -10.29 8.28
CA LEU A 66 -3.73 -11.35 7.27
C LEU A 66 -4.58 -12.59 7.60
N CYS A 67 -4.73 -12.93 8.88
CA CYS A 67 -5.55 -14.08 9.30
C CYS A 67 -7.06 -13.82 9.15
N LYS A 68 -7.50 -12.56 9.17
CA LYS A 68 -8.93 -12.18 9.14
C LYS A 68 -9.54 -12.15 7.75
N THR A 69 -8.75 -11.93 6.71
CA THR A 69 -9.26 -11.79 5.34
C THR A 69 -8.37 -12.45 4.31
N ASN A 70 -9.00 -12.91 3.22
CA ASN A 70 -8.32 -13.39 2.02
C ASN A 70 -8.32 -12.34 0.89
N ASP A 71 -8.94 -11.20 1.12
CA ASP A 71 -9.05 -10.11 0.16
C ASP A 71 -7.75 -9.30 0.15
N GLY A 72 -7.05 -9.33 -0.99
CA GLY A 72 -5.78 -8.64 -1.17
C GLY A 72 -5.90 -7.12 -1.04
N PHE A 73 -7.04 -6.52 -1.43
CA PHE A 73 -7.27 -5.09 -1.28
C PHE A 73 -7.40 -4.69 0.19
N ARG A 74 -8.14 -5.45 0.97
CA ARG A 74 -8.25 -5.22 2.42
C ARG A 74 -6.92 -5.40 3.14
N ILE A 75 -6.09 -6.34 2.70
CA ILE A 75 -4.74 -6.54 3.23
C ILE A 75 -3.86 -5.33 2.92
N ALA A 76 -3.96 -4.80 1.69
CA ALA A 76 -3.22 -3.60 1.30
C ALA A 76 -3.66 -2.35 2.07
N GLU A 77 -4.97 -2.17 2.30
CA GLU A 77 -5.51 -1.10 3.13
C GLU A 77 -4.99 -1.19 4.58
N GLU A 78 -5.01 -2.38 5.16
CA GLU A 78 -4.49 -2.60 6.52
C GLU A 78 -2.97 -2.37 6.59
N ASP A 79 -2.21 -2.79 5.59
CA ASP A 79 -0.76 -2.53 5.53
C ASP A 79 -0.47 -1.03 5.46
N LEU A 80 -1.22 -0.29 4.63
CA LEU A 80 -1.12 1.16 4.54
C LEU A 80 -1.49 1.84 5.86
N ARG A 81 -2.58 1.40 6.50
CA ARG A 81 -3.03 1.95 7.78
C ARG A 81 -2.00 1.74 8.91
N LEU A 82 -1.34 0.59 8.93
CA LEU A 82 -0.38 0.23 9.99
C LEU A 82 1.01 0.84 9.76
N ARG A 83 1.43 1.02 8.50
CA ARG A 83 2.71 1.66 8.16
C ARG A 83 2.61 3.18 8.12
N GLY A 84 1.40 3.71 7.96
CA GLY A 84 1.18 5.11 7.65
C GLY A 84 1.56 5.48 6.22
N PRO A 85 1.12 6.64 5.74
CA PRO A 85 1.39 7.10 4.37
C PRO A 85 2.85 7.46 4.10
N GLY A 86 3.66 7.63 5.15
CA GLY A 86 5.04 8.10 5.03
C GLY A 86 5.96 7.19 4.24
N ASP A 87 5.80 5.87 4.34
CA ASP A 87 6.64 4.91 3.62
C ASP A 87 6.11 4.56 2.25
N PHE A 88 4.79 4.69 2.02
CA PHE A 88 4.17 4.30 0.76
C PHE A 88 4.42 5.30 -0.37
N PHE A 89 4.53 6.58 -0.03
CA PHE A 89 4.81 7.64 -1.01
C PHE A 89 6.30 7.96 -1.13
N GLY A 90 7.15 7.21 -0.41
CA GLY A 90 8.59 7.45 -0.45
C GLY A 90 8.89 8.93 -0.20
N SER A 91 8.38 9.50 0.89
CA SER A 91 8.42 10.94 1.19
C SER A 91 9.82 11.55 1.15
N ARG A 92 10.84 10.72 1.00
CA ARG A 92 12.24 11.12 0.78
C ARG A 92 12.72 11.01 -0.66
N GLN A 93 11.95 10.38 -1.59
CA GLN A 93 12.42 10.17 -2.98
C GLN A 93 11.54 10.77 -4.08
N SER A 94 10.31 11.16 -3.82
CA SER A 94 9.40 11.59 -4.89
C SER A 94 8.98 13.07 -4.88
N GLY A 95 9.59 13.92 -4.06
CA GLY A 95 9.42 15.38 -4.16
C GLY A 95 7.98 15.91 -4.01
N LEU A 96 7.00 15.05 -3.68
CA LEU A 96 5.63 15.50 -3.45
C LEU A 96 5.54 16.18 -2.07
N PRO A 97 4.98 17.40 -2.00
CA PRO A 97 4.80 18.08 -0.74
C PRO A 97 3.84 17.30 0.15
N ALA A 98 4.18 17.19 1.43
CA ALA A 98 3.28 16.62 2.42
C ALA A 98 1.95 17.41 2.41
N PHE A 99 0.83 16.68 2.42
CA PHE A 99 -0.48 17.32 2.53
C PHE A 99 -0.56 18.08 3.86
N ARG A 100 -1.07 19.29 3.83
CA ARG A 100 -1.17 20.15 5.03
C ARG A 100 -2.33 19.77 5.95
N VAL A 101 -3.35 19.13 5.40
CA VAL A 101 -4.63 18.86 6.08
C VAL A 101 -5.08 17.42 5.86
N ALA A 102 -4.87 16.83 4.67
CA ALA A 102 -5.35 15.48 4.34
C ALA A 102 -4.40 14.42 4.87
N ASP A 103 -4.97 13.37 5.46
CA ASP A 103 -4.28 12.13 5.82
C ASP A 103 -4.71 11.02 4.86
N LEU A 104 -3.81 10.63 3.95
CA LEU A 104 -4.11 9.62 2.93
C LEU A 104 -4.45 8.25 3.49
N SER A 105 -4.13 7.99 4.76
CA SER A 105 -4.51 6.73 5.42
C SER A 105 -6.01 6.67 5.73
N PHE A 106 -6.65 7.82 5.89
CA PHE A 106 -8.06 7.94 6.29
C PHE A 106 -8.93 8.61 5.24
N ASP A 107 -8.32 9.44 4.37
CA ASP A 107 -9.04 10.30 3.44
C ASP A 107 -9.05 9.76 2.00
N MET A 108 -8.98 8.43 1.80
CA MET A 108 -8.97 7.80 0.47
C MET A 108 -10.20 8.16 -0.38
N GLU A 109 -11.35 8.30 0.25
CA GLU A 109 -12.57 8.70 -0.47
C GLU A 109 -12.50 10.16 -0.92
N LEU A 110 -11.98 11.04 -0.06
CA LEU A 110 -11.72 12.44 -0.40
C LEU A 110 -10.68 12.55 -1.53
N LEU A 111 -9.65 11.70 -1.53
CA LEU A 111 -8.66 11.64 -2.60
C LEU A 111 -9.30 11.27 -3.95
N LYS A 112 -10.19 10.29 -3.99
CA LYS A 112 -10.92 9.91 -5.21
C LYS A 112 -11.80 11.06 -5.73
N GLN A 113 -12.51 11.74 -4.83
CA GLN A 113 -13.34 12.89 -5.18
C GLN A 113 -12.48 14.03 -5.74
N ALA A 114 -11.35 14.33 -5.09
CA ALA A 114 -10.41 15.34 -5.57
C ALA A 114 -9.81 14.97 -6.94
N GLN A 115 -9.48 13.70 -7.17
CA GLN A 115 -8.98 13.21 -8.44
C GLN A 115 -10.03 13.35 -9.54
N GLN A 116 -11.28 13.02 -9.26
CA GLN A 116 -12.38 13.17 -10.20
C GLN A 116 -12.60 14.65 -10.55
N ALA A 117 -12.72 15.50 -9.54
CA ALA A 117 -12.90 16.93 -9.73
C ALA A 117 -11.74 17.57 -10.52
N SER A 118 -10.50 17.15 -10.28
CA SER A 118 -9.35 17.65 -11.02
C SER A 118 -9.37 17.25 -12.49
N ARG A 119 -9.83 16.04 -12.82
CA ARG A 119 -9.99 15.60 -14.23
C ARG A 119 -11.07 16.42 -14.93
N GLU A 120 -12.22 16.56 -14.34
CA GLU A 120 -13.33 17.35 -14.88
C GLU A 120 -12.91 18.80 -15.12
N TRP A 121 -12.18 19.39 -14.17
CA TRP A 121 -11.67 20.74 -14.32
C TRP A 121 -10.64 20.86 -15.45
N ILE A 122 -9.70 19.91 -15.58
CA ILE A 122 -8.69 19.91 -16.64
C ILE A 122 -9.35 19.78 -18.02
N GLU A 123 -10.38 18.95 -18.14
CA GLU A 123 -11.10 18.76 -19.40
C GLU A 123 -11.91 20.00 -19.82
N GLN A 124 -12.50 20.71 -18.86
CA GLN A 124 -13.36 21.86 -19.11
C GLN A 124 -12.59 23.17 -19.20
N GLU A 125 -11.66 23.40 -18.31
CA GLU A 125 -10.99 24.71 -18.11
C GLU A 125 -9.46 24.63 -18.09
N GLY A 126 -8.87 23.46 -18.29
CA GLY A 126 -7.42 23.26 -18.16
C GLY A 126 -6.57 24.15 -19.08
N THR A 127 -7.13 24.60 -20.20
CA THR A 127 -6.48 25.54 -21.15
C THR A 127 -7.07 26.95 -21.10
N ALA A 128 -8.10 27.17 -20.28
CA ALA A 128 -8.74 28.47 -20.19
C ALA A 128 -7.80 29.55 -19.63
N ASP A 129 -7.84 30.74 -20.23
CA ASP A 129 -7.11 31.92 -19.72
C ASP A 129 -8.05 32.78 -18.86
N THR A 130 -8.47 32.20 -17.73
CA THR A 130 -9.29 32.87 -16.73
C THR A 130 -8.46 33.22 -15.50
N PRO A 131 -8.82 34.26 -14.73
CA PRO A 131 -8.13 34.62 -13.49
C PRO A 131 -8.04 33.46 -12.50
N GLU A 132 -9.10 32.66 -12.41
CA GLU A 132 -9.21 31.49 -11.51
C GLU A 132 -8.24 30.38 -11.96
N ALA A 133 -8.20 30.07 -13.26
CA ALA A 133 -7.32 29.07 -13.84
C ALA A 133 -5.84 29.47 -13.65
N ASN A 134 -5.52 30.75 -13.85
CA ASN A 134 -4.18 31.26 -13.67
C ASN A 134 -3.74 31.25 -12.21
N ALA A 135 -4.64 31.60 -11.28
CA ALA A 135 -4.38 31.51 -9.84
C ALA A 135 -4.11 30.08 -9.40
N LEU A 136 -4.88 29.09 -9.91
CA LEU A 136 -4.66 27.68 -9.61
C LEU A 136 -3.32 27.19 -10.17
N ARG A 137 -2.99 27.49 -11.44
CA ARG A 137 -1.70 27.12 -12.04
C ARG A 137 -0.51 27.69 -11.25
N THR A 138 -0.61 28.97 -10.84
CA THR A 138 0.43 29.61 -10.02
C THR A 138 0.59 28.88 -8.69
N ARG A 139 -0.50 28.48 -8.06
CA ARG A 139 -0.46 27.77 -6.79
C ARG A 139 0.11 26.35 -6.90
N VAL A 140 -0.23 25.65 -7.99
CA VAL A 140 0.34 24.33 -8.31
C VAL A 140 1.84 24.44 -8.57
N ALA A 141 2.29 25.40 -9.41
CA ALA A 141 3.71 25.64 -9.66
C ALA A 141 4.49 25.92 -8.37
N ALA A 142 3.94 26.72 -7.45
CA ALA A 142 4.58 27.02 -6.17
C ALA A 142 4.72 25.80 -5.25
N LEU A 143 3.85 24.78 -5.36
CA LEU A 143 3.98 23.52 -4.63
C LEU A 143 5.18 22.71 -5.12
N PHE A 144 5.41 22.65 -6.41
CA PHE A 144 6.56 21.93 -6.99
C PHE A 144 7.90 22.62 -6.72
N THR A 145 7.94 23.95 -6.82
CA THR A 145 9.17 24.73 -6.51
C THR A 145 9.60 24.56 -5.05
N ARG A 146 8.65 24.44 -4.12
CA ARG A 146 8.97 24.15 -2.71
C ARG A 146 9.55 22.76 -2.49
N ALA A 147 9.13 21.77 -3.28
CA ALA A 147 9.64 20.41 -3.20
C ALA A 147 11.10 20.33 -3.67
N GLU A 148 11.47 21.08 -4.70
CA GLU A 148 12.86 21.13 -5.22
C GLU A 148 13.82 21.87 -4.27
N GLY A 149 13.34 22.88 -3.53
CA GLY A 149 14.16 23.66 -2.59
C GLY A 149 14.52 22.93 -1.27
N THR A 150 13.92 21.76 -1.01
CA THR A 150 14.23 20.93 0.18
C THR A 150 15.26 19.84 -0.10
N MET A 151 15.80 19.78 -1.30
CA MET A 151 16.82 18.79 -1.72
C MET A 151 18.27 19.33 -1.75
N ASN A 152 18.54 20.46 -1.12
CA ASN A 152 19.93 20.97 -0.89
C ASN A 152 20.32 20.87 0.56
#